data_2bf28d872cf31315be472e22b703d75a
#
_entry.id   2bf28d872cf31315be472e22b703d75a
#
_cell.length_a   1.000
_cell.length_b   1.000
_cell.length_c   1.000
_cell.angle_alpha   90.00
_cell.angle_beta   90.00
_cell.angle_gamma   90.00
#
_symmetry.space_group_name_H-M   'P 1'
#
loop_
_entity.id
_entity.type
_entity.pdbx_description
1 polymer ?
#
loop_
_entity_poly.entity_id
_entity_poly.type
_entity_poly.pdbx_seq_one_letter_code
_entity_poly.pdbx_strand_id
1 'polypeptide(L)'
;EMLRSLVGSEMCIRDSHVNEAPHFFQPKNKDKVCIFYSASGSWTPYYCVGLLTADANANLLDPASWKKHPTPVFQQKPENEVFGPGGSSFVSSPDGKECYMLYHARQIPNDAPGAMDSRTPRLQKIEWDKDGMPILGIPQKEGEPMAKPSGSPIN
;
A
#
# COMPACT_ATOMS: atom_id res chain seq x y z
N GLU A 1 6.37 16.05 -8.97
CA GLU A 1 6.64 17.20 -8.09
C GLU A 1 5.54 17.39 -7.03
N MET A 2 4.27 17.28 -7.42
CA MET A 2 3.12 17.34 -6.51
C MET A 2 3.22 16.31 -5.37
N LEU A 3 3.60 15.07 -5.65
CA LEU A 3 3.75 14.04 -4.61
C LEU A 3 4.86 14.40 -3.60
N ARG A 4 5.96 14.98 -4.05
CA ARG A 4 7.03 15.44 -3.16
C ARG A 4 6.58 16.57 -2.23
N SER A 5 5.77 17.51 -2.71
CA SER A 5 5.27 18.62 -1.88
C SER A 5 4.21 18.16 -0.87
N LEU A 6 3.43 17.11 -1.20
CA LEU A 6 2.39 16.58 -0.32
C LEU A 6 2.93 15.65 0.77
N VAL A 7 4.00 14.92 0.46
CA VAL A 7 4.42 13.81 1.31
C VAL A 7 5.48 14.22 2.34
N GLY A 8 6.16 15.32 2.25
CA GLY A 8 7.11 15.83 3.24
C GLY A 8 7.94 14.78 4.01
N SER A 9 9.00 15.19 4.67
CA SER A 9 9.98 14.32 5.34
C SER A 9 9.48 13.60 6.62
N GLU A 10 8.31 13.96 7.13
CA GLU A 10 7.87 13.52 8.46
C GLU A 10 7.24 12.13 8.53
N MET A 11 6.95 11.50 7.40
CA MET A 11 6.20 10.23 7.40
C MET A 11 7.09 9.00 7.54
N CYS A 12 8.34 9.10 7.16
CA CYS A 12 9.30 8.03 7.36
C CYS A 12 10.43 8.57 8.22
N ILE A 13 10.34 8.35 9.50
CA ILE A 13 11.23 8.88 10.55
C ILE A 13 12.69 8.42 10.40
N ARG A 14 13.02 7.56 9.42
CA ARG A 14 14.38 7.05 9.22
C ARG A 14 14.81 7.10 7.76
N ASP A 15 15.47 8.18 7.41
CA ASP A 15 16.56 8.32 6.44
C ASP A 15 16.29 8.18 4.94
N SER A 16 15.06 8.31 4.45
CA SER A 16 14.90 8.34 3.01
C SER A 16 13.80 9.29 2.55
N HIS A 17 14.19 10.30 1.80
CA HIS A 17 13.27 11.22 1.10
C HIS A 17 12.67 10.59 -0.18
N VAL A 18 12.61 9.26 -0.26
CA VAL A 18 12.07 8.56 -1.42
C VAL A 18 10.57 8.40 -1.25
N ASN A 19 9.83 8.86 -2.26
CA ASN A 19 8.41 8.60 -2.43
C ASN A 19 8.19 8.22 -3.89
N GLU A 20 7.57 7.06 -4.13
CA GLU A 20 7.46 6.49 -5.47
C GLU A 20 6.18 5.66 -5.64
N ALA A 21 5.96 5.17 -6.86
CA ALA A 21 4.86 4.27 -7.20
C ALA A 21 3.48 4.76 -6.70
N PRO A 22 3.07 6.01 -7.00
CA PRO A 22 1.74 6.47 -6.63
C PRO A 22 0.67 5.71 -7.40
N HIS A 23 -0.38 5.31 -6.70
CA HIS A 23 -1.55 4.65 -7.27
C HIS A 23 -2.81 5.37 -6.82
N PHE A 24 -3.55 5.94 -7.78
CA PHE A 24 -4.87 6.52 -7.51
C PHE A 24 -5.87 5.40 -7.25
N PHE A 25 -6.68 5.58 -6.23
CA PHE A 25 -7.65 4.59 -5.82
C PHE A 25 -8.98 5.26 -5.43
N GLN A 26 -10.08 4.77 -6.02
CA GLN A 26 -11.42 5.20 -5.65
C GLN A 26 -11.99 4.24 -4.61
N PRO A 27 -12.15 4.66 -3.33
CA PRO A 27 -12.73 3.81 -2.31
C PRO A 27 -14.24 3.57 -2.53
N LYS A 28 -14.85 2.70 -1.71
CA LYS A 28 -16.31 2.53 -1.69
C LYS A 28 -17.00 3.82 -1.29
N ASN A 29 -16.40 4.58 -0.40
CA ASN A 29 -16.84 5.96 -0.13
C ASN A 29 -16.56 6.84 -1.35
N LYS A 30 -17.61 7.15 -2.11
CA LYS A 30 -17.49 7.92 -3.35
C LYS A 30 -17.24 9.42 -3.14
N ASP A 31 -17.39 9.92 -1.91
CA ASP A 31 -17.08 11.29 -1.53
C ASP A 31 -15.57 11.51 -1.30
N LYS A 32 -14.79 10.43 -1.33
CA LYS A 32 -13.34 10.45 -1.12
C LYS A 32 -12.57 9.87 -2.30
N VAL A 33 -11.35 10.32 -2.44
CA VAL A 33 -10.33 9.72 -3.31
C VAL A 33 -9.07 9.47 -2.51
N CYS A 34 -8.30 8.47 -2.93
CA CYS A 34 -7.05 8.06 -2.29
C CYS A 34 -5.89 8.07 -3.27
N ILE A 35 -4.70 8.37 -2.78
CA ILE A 35 -3.43 8.02 -3.42
C ILE A 35 -2.64 7.18 -2.44
N PHE A 36 -2.39 5.93 -2.78
CA PHE A 36 -1.39 5.11 -2.12
C PHE A 36 -0.05 5.33 -2.78
N TYR A 37 1.02 5.33 -2.00
CA TYR A 37 2.36 5.52 -2.52
C TYR A 37 3.36 4.77 -1.63
N SER A 38 4.49 4.41 -2.20
CA SER A 38 5.58 3.82 -1.44
C SER A 38 6.47 4.90 -0.88
N ALA A 39 6.90 4.72 0.35
CA ALA A 39 7.74 5.66 1.07
C ALA A 39 8.94 4.94 1.70
N SER A 40 10.00 5.70 1.99
CA SER A 40 11.32 5.21 2.38
C SER A 40 12.09 4.59 1.21
N GLY A 41 13.38 4.30 1.40
CA GLY A 41 14.18 3.61 0.39
C GLY A 41 13.81 2.14 0.27
N SER A 42 13.59 1.66 -0.95
CA SER A 42 13.23 0.25 -1.19
C SER A 42 14.33 -0.73 -0.77
N TRP A 43 15.51 -0.25 -0.48
CA TRP A 43 16.67 -0.99 0.06
C TRP A 43 16.72 -1.01 1.59
N THR A 44 15.77 -0.38 2.28
CA THR A 44 15.68 -0.35 3.73
C THR A 44 14.55 -1.25 4.25
N PRO A 45 14.57 -1.71 5.50
CA PRO A 45 13.45 -2.44 6.10
C PRO A 45 12.22 -1.55 6.32
N TYR A 46 12.35 -0.24 6.17
CA TYR A 46 11.31 0.75 6.43
C TYR A 46 10.48 1.11 5.20
N TYR A 47 10.77 0.50 4.03
CA TYR A 47 9.92 0.66 2.85
C TYR A 47 8.48 0.27 3.21
N CYS A 48 7.52 1.13 2.90
CA CYS A 48 6.16 1.02 3.40
C CYS A 48 5.18 1.69 2.45
N VAL A 49 3.89 1.54 2.70
CA VAL A 49 2.82 2.20 1.94
C VAL A 49 2.23 3.35 2.76
N GLY A 50 2.24 4.54 2.19
CA GLY A 50 1.57 5.73 2.68
C GLY A 50 0.24 5.96 2.00
N LEU A 51 -0.58 6.85 2.58
CA LEU A 51 -1.90 7.20 2.08
C LEU A 51 -2.12 8.71 2.11
N LEU A 52 -2.57 9.25 1.00
CA LEU A 52 -3.18 10.56 0.89
C LEU A 52 -4.67 10.39 0.60
N THR A 53 -5.49 11.25 1.19
CA THR A 53 -6.94 11.30 0.94
C THR A 53 -7.37 12.73 0.62
N ALA A 54 -8.35 12.86 -0.25
CA ALA A 54 -9.01 14.13 -0.53
C ALA A 54 -10.51 13.93 -0.72
N ASP A 55 -11.27 15.02 -0.64
CA ASP A 55 -12.67 15.01 -1.05
C ASP A 55 -12.76 14.89 -2.58
N ALA A 56 -13.63 14.01 -3.08
CA ALA A 56 -13.74 13.74 -4.52
C ALA A 56 -14.11 14.99 -5.34
N ASN A 57 -14.81 15.95 -4.73
CA ASN A 57 -15.21 17.20 -5.35
C ASN A 57 -14.22 18.36 -5.13
N ALA A 58 -13.09 18.12 -4.46
CA ALA A 58 -12.08 19.13 -4.24
C ALA A 58 -11.25 19.36 -5.50
N ASN A 59 -10.52 20.48 -5.53
CA ASN A 59 -9.51 20.70 -6.57
C ASN A 59 -8.31 19.78 -6.31
N LEU A 60 -8.28 18.63 -6.96
CA LEU A 60 -7.24 17.61 -6.77
C LEU A 60 -5.85 18.06 -7.26
N LEU A 61 -5.75 19.17 -7.99
CA LEU A 61 -4.48 19.77 -8.37
C LEU A 61 -3.93 20.73 -7.29
N ASP A 62 -4.75 21.06 -6.28
CA ASP A 62 -4.30 21.86 -5.15
C ASP A 62 -3.76 20.92 -4.04
N PRO A 63 -2.48 21.04 -3.66
CA PRO A 63 -1.90 20.28 -2.56
C PRO A 63 -2.68 20.41 -1.24
N ALA A 64 -3.29 21.55 -0.98
CA ALA A 64 -4.07 21.80 0.25
C ALA A 64 -5.35 20.94 0.34
N SER A 65 -5.82 20.39 -0.77
CA SER A 65 -6.97 19.47 -0.80
C SER A 65 -6.65 18.10 -0.22
N TRP A 66 -5.37 17.73 -0.13
CA TRP A 66 -4.94 16.41 0.29
C TRP A 66 -4.58 16.34 1.77
N LYS A 67 -5.03 15.31 2.42
CA LYS A 67 -4.68 14.97 3.80
C LYS A 67 -3.80 13.72 3.80
N LYS A 68 -2.64 13.86 4.40
CA LYS A 68 -1.70 12.75 4.58
C LYS A 68 -2.08 11.96 5.84
N HIS A 69 -2.11 10.64 5.73
CA HIS A 69 -2.24 9.77 6.88
C HIS A 69 -0.99 9.87 7.77
N PRO A 70 -1.13 10.00 9.10
CA PRO A 70 0.01 10.32 9.99
C PRO A 70 1.04 9.19 10.12
N THR A 71 0.67 7.96 9.79
CA THR A 71 1.53 6.78 9.86
C THR A 71 1.42 5.96 8.58
N PRO A 72 2.39 5.09 8.26
CA PRO A 72 2.22 4.11 7.18
C PRO A 72 0.95 3.29 7.38
N VAL A 73 0.21 3.07 6.29
CA VAL A 73 -1.01 2.24 6.30
C VAL A 73 -0.72 0.77 6.02
N PHE A 74 0.50 0.47 5.58
CA PHE A 74 0.98 -0.90 5.39
C PHE A 74 2.51 -0.90 5.49
N GLN A 75 3.06 -1.72 6.39
CA GLN A 75 4.50 -1.74 6.70
C GLN A 75 4.96 -3.15 7.05
N GLN A 76 6.25 -3.31 7.26
CA GLN A 76 6.83 -4.61 7.61
C GLN A 76 6.14 -5.28 8.79
N LYS A 77 6.15 -6.61 8.77
CA LYS A 77 5.69 -7.49 9.85
C LYS A 77 6.72 -8.60 10.04
N PRO A 78 7.78 -8.37 10.84
CA PRO A 78 8.85 -9.35 11.01
C PRO A 78 8.39 -10.71 11.49
N GLU A 79 7.34 -10.76 12.34
CA GLU A 79 6.76 -12.02 12.83
C GLU A 79 6.13 -12.87 11.71
N ASN A 80 5.76 -12.22 10.60
CA ASN A 80 5.24 -12.88 9.39
C ASN A 80 6.32 -13.02 8.30
N GLU A 81 7.57 -12.72 8.62
CA GLU A 81 8.69 -12.73 7.66
C GLU A 81 8.41 -11.81 6.46
N VAL A 82 7.85 -10.62 6.72
CA VAL A 82 7.55 -9.62 5.69
C VAL A 82 8.33 -8.34 5.97
N PHE A 83 9.22 -8.00 5.04
CA PHE A 83 10.10 -6.83 5.14
C PHE A 83 9.95 -5.94 3.91
N GLY A 84 9.94 -4.63 4.13
CA GLY A 84 9.89 -3.62 3.08
C GLY A 84 8.74 -3.80 2.08
N PRO A 85 7.47 -3.90 2.50
CA PRO A 85 6.36 -3.99 1.56
C PRO A 85 6.11 -2.65 0.86
N GLY A 86 5.84 -2.70 -0.46
CA GLY A 86 5.54 -1.49 -1.24
C GLY A 86 5.28 -1.79 -2.70
N GLY A 87 5.28 -0.76 -3.56
CA GLY A 87 4.93 -0.89 -4.97
C GLY A 87 3.49 -1.34 -5.18
N SER A 88 2.57 -0.82 -4.36
CA SER A 88 1.19 -1.30 -4.31
C SER A 88 0.37 -0.87 -5.53
N SER A 89 -0.46 -1.79 -6.02
CA SER A 89 -1.53 -1.55 -6.97
C SER A 89 -2.79 -2.31 -6.54
N PHE A 90 -3.95 -1.96 -7.10
CA PHE A 90 -5.22 -2.52 -6.66
C PHE A 90 -5.97 -3.14 -7.82
N VAL A 91 -6.61 -4.26 -7.57
CA VAL A 91 -7.37 -5.04 -8.56
C VAL A 91 -8.64 -5.60 -7.92
N SER A 92 -9.72 -5.61 -8.69
CA SER A 92 -10.97 -6.25 -8.27
C SER A 92 -10.96 -7.75 -8.57
N SER A 93 -11.72 -8.53 -7.80
CA SER A 93 -12.06 -9.91 -8.14
C SER A 93 -12.82 -9.99 -9.48
N PRO A 94 -12.87 -11.14 -10.15
CA PRO A 94 -13.56 -11.31 -11.43
C PRO A 94 -15.03 -10.86 -11.43
N ASP A 95 -15.72 -10.98 -10.31
CA ASP A 95 -17.10 -10.52 -10.16
C ASP A 95 -17.24 -9.10 -9.56
N GLY A 96 -16.13 -8.43 -9.32
CA GLY A 96 -16.09 -7.06 -8.80
C GLY A 96 -16.48 -6.87 -7.34
N LYS A 97 -16.73 -7.95 -6.58
CA LYS A 97 -17.21 -7.86 -5.20
C LYS A 97 -16.10 -7.66 -4.18
N GLU A 98 -14.91 -8.14 -4.48
CA GLU A 98 -13.73 -8.06 -3.63
C GLU A 98 -12.68 -7.16 -4.27
N CYS A 99 -11.81 -6.59 -3.45
CA CYS A 99 -10.67 -5.80 -3.88
C CYS A 99 -9.40 -6.36 -3.24
N TYR A 100 -8.34 -6.38 -4.02
CA TYR A 100 -7.05 -6.90 -3.60
C TYR A 100 -5.97 -5.87 -3.86
N MET A 101 -4.98 -5.85 -2.99
CA MET A 101 -3.73 -5.13 -3.18
C MET A 101 -2.67 -6.10 -3.68
N LEU A 102 -2.09 -5.82 -4.84
CA LEU A 102 -0.86 -6.45 -5.32
C LEU A 102 0.31 -5.58 -4.87
N TYR A 103 1.30 -6.17 -4.22
CA TYR A 103 2.47 -5.49 -3.72
C TYR A 103 3.69 -6.41 -3.79
N HIS A 104 4.87 -5.91 -3.53
CA HIS A 104 6.05 -6.75 -3.32
C HIS A 104 6.57 -6.61 -1.90
N ALA A 105 7.21 -7.65 -1.41
CA ALA A 105 7.93 -7.64 -0.14
C ALA A 105 9.07 -8.68 -0.17
N ARG A 106 9.90 -8.67 0.86
CA ARG A 106 10.99 -9.64 1.06
C ARG A 106 10.66 -10.54 2.23
N GLN A 107 11.25 -11.73 2.23
CA GLN A 107 11.17 -12.68 3.37
C GLN A 107 12.29 -12.48 4.38
N ILE A 108 13.36 -11.83 3.98
CA ILE A 108 14.53 -11.57 4.83
C ILE A 108 14.71 -10.07 5.07
N PRO A 109 15.31 -9.66 6.19
CA PRO A 109 15.60 -8.26 6.47
C PRO A 109 16.37 -7.60 5.32
N ASN A 110 16.08 -6.34 5.05
CA ASN A 110 16.64 -5.60 3.93
C ASN A 110 18.17 -5.40 3.97
N ASP A 111 18.77 -5.50 5.15
CA ASP A 111 20.21 -5.43 5.40
C ASP A 111 20.92 -6.78 5.29
N ALA A 112 20.19 -7.87 5.14
CA ALA A 112 20.76 -9.20 5.00
C ALA A 112 21.36 -9.41 3.59
N PRO A 113 22.42 -10.22 3.43
CA PRO A 113 22.94 -10.60 2.13
C PRO A 113 21.85 -11.22 1.23
N GLY A 114 21.75 -10.78 -0.02
CA GLY A 114 20.75 -11.26 -0.97
C GLY A 114 19.34 -10.69 -0.77
N ALA A 115 19.13 -9.77 0.18
CA ALA A 115 17.82 -9.19 0.45
C ALA A 115 17.18 -8.54 -0.78
N MET A 116 17.98 -7.86 -1.61
CA MET A 116 17.45 -7.19 -2.81
C MET A 116 16.85 -8.18 -3.82
N ASP A 117 17.40 -9.39 -3.91
CA ASP A 117 16.97 -10.44 -4.84
C ASP A 117 15.81 -11.30 -4.29
N SER A 118 15.48 -11.16 -2.99
CA SER A 118 14.41 -11.92 -2.32
C SER A 118 13.02 -11.29 -2.48
N ARG A 119 12.89 -10.25 -3.29
CA ARG A 119 11.63 -9.54 -3.49
C ARG A 119 10.64 -10.38 -4.31
N THR A 120 9.49 -10.68 -3.73
CA THR A 120 8.43 -11.45 -4.38
C THR A 120 7.14 -10.65 -4.51
N PRO A 121 6.38 -10.84 -5.61
CA PRO A 121 5.03 -10.28 -5.72
C PRO A 121 4.08 -11.01 -4.75
N ARG A 122 3.19 -10.26 -4.12
CA ARG A 122 2.22 -10.76 -3.15
C ARG A 122 0.86 -10.16 -3.40
N LEU A 123 -0.18 -10.91 -3.08
CA LEU A 123 -1.56 -10.48 -3.16
C LEU A 123 -2.17 -10.50 -1.76
N GLN A 124 -2.94 -9.46 -1.43
CA GLN A 124 -3.65 -9.38 -0.17
C GLN A 124 -5.04 -8.81 -0.39
N LYS A 125 -6.07 -9.48 0.14
CA LYS A 125 -7.42 -8.95 0.16
C LYS A 125 -7.46 -7.72 1.06
N ILE A 126 -8.12 -6.64 0.61
CA ILE A 126 -8.39 -5.48 1.44
C ILE A 126 -9.81 -5.54 2.00
N GLU A 127 -9.96 -4.99 3.19
CA GLU A 127 -11.25 -4.83 3.85
C GLU A 127 -11.71 -3.36 3.79
N TRP A 128 -12.89 -3.09 4.28
CA TRP A 128 -13.48 -1.76 4.29
C TRP A 128 -13.92 -1.40 5.70
N ASP A 129 -13.61 -0.18 6.11
CA ASP A 129 -14.17 0.33 7.37
C ASP A 129 -15.65 0.70 7.22
N LYS A 130 -16.26 1.13 8.33
CA LYS A 130 -17.66 1.56 8.37
C LYS A 130 -17.98 2.75 7.46
N ASP A 131 -16.98 3.55 7.12
CA ASP A 131 -17.10 4.73 6.28
C ASP A 131 -16.75 4.42 4.81
N GLY A 132 -16.51 3.15 4.47
CA GLY A 132 -16.18 2.69 3.12
C GLY A 132 -14.75 3.04 2.67
N MET A 133 -13.85 3.31 3.61
CA MET A 133 -12.44 3.52 3.34
C MET A 133 -11.67 2.18 3.39
N PRO A 134 -10.59 2.04 2.61
CA PRO A 134 -9.86 0.79 2.53
C PRO A 134 -8.99 0.53 3.77
N ILE A 135 -9.04 -0.70 4.27
CA ILE A 135 -8.18 -1.23 5.32
C ILE A 135 -7.25 -2.25 4.67
N LEU A 136 -5.96 -1.95 4.59
CA LEU A 136 -4.98 -2.85 3.96
C LEU A 136 -4.62 -4.04 4.84
N GLY A 137 -4.88 -3.95 6.15
CA GLY A 137 -4.59 -5.01 7.11
C GLY A 137 -3.10 -5.15 7.44
N ILE A 138 -2.72 -6.36 7.82
CA ILE A 138 -1.35 -6.73 8.19
C ILE A 138 -0.79 -7.63 7.09
N PRO A 139 0.47 -7.41 6.63
CA PRO A 139 1.08 -8.27 5.62
C PRO A 139 1.10 -9.74 6.07
N GLN A 140 0.56 -10.61 5.24
CA GLN A 140 0.50 -12.05 5.51
C GLN A 140 1.83 -12.71 5.20
N LYS A 141 2.15 -13.78 5.94
CA LYS A 141 3.31 -14.63 5.67
C LYS A 141 3.16 -15.27 4.28
N GLU A 142 4.28 -15.41 3.56
CA GLU A 142 4.28 -16.11 2.29
C GLU A 142 3.92 -17.59 2.48
N GLY A 143 3.09 -18.12 1.56
CA GLY A 143 2.60 -19.49 1.65
C GLY A 143 1.34 -19.68 2.51
N GLU A 144 0.89 -18.65 3.21
CA GLU A 144 -0.40 -18.73 3.91
C GLU A 144 -1.55 -18.87 2.91
N PRO A 145 -2.46 -19.82 3.14
CA PRO A 145 -3.59 -20.04 2.25
C PRO A 145 -4.50 -18.81 2.19
N MET A 146 -4.81 -18.35 0.99
CA MET A 146 -5.81 -17.32 0.76
C MET A 146 -7.01 -17.93 0.02
N ALA A 147 -8.20 -17.52 0.40
CA ALA A 147 -9.40 -17.91 -0.32
C ALA A 147 -9.31 -17.45 -1.79
N LYS A 148 -9.77 -18.30 -2.69
CA LYS A 148 -9.83 -17.96 -4.11
C LYS A 148 -10.70 -16.71 -4.29
N PRO A 149 -10.27 -15.72 -5.10
CA PRO A 149 -11.06 -14.51 -5.34
C PRO A 149 -12.46 -14.84 -5.86
N SER A 150 -13.45 -14.10 -5.40
CA SER A 150 -14.85 -14.32 -5.80
C SER A 150 -15.02 -14.18 -7.33
N GLY A 151 -15.92 -14.99 -7.92
CA GLY A 151 -16.11 -15.03 -9.37
C GLY A 151 -15.00 -15.73 -10.16
N SER A 152 -13.97 -16.30 -9.48
CA SER A 152 -12.97 -17.12 -10.17
C SER A 152 -13.58 -18.40 -10.72
N PRO A 153 -13.14 -18.91 -11.91
CA PRO A 153 -13.64 -20.16 -12.45
C PRO A 153 -13.47 -21.32 -11.46
N ILE A 154 -14.50 -22.17 -11.35
CA ILE A 154 -14.39 -23.46 -10.65
C ILE A 154 -13.72 -24.41 -11.63
N ASN A 155 -12.51 -24.84 -11.30
CA ASN A 155 -11.83 -25.93 -12.05
C ASN A 155 -12.34 -27.26 -11.57
#